data_ef81c4fced19057b751b3bcd0c374f82
#
_entry.id   ef81c4fced19057b751b3bcd0c374f82
#
_cell.length_a   1.000
_cell.length_b   1.000
_cell.length_c   1.000
_cell.angle_alpha   90.00
_cell.angle_beta   90.00
_cell.angle_gamma   90.00
#
_symmetry.space_group_name_H-M   'P 1'
#
loop_
_entity.id
_entity.type
_entity.pdbx_description
1 polymer ?
#
loop_
_entity_poly.entity_id
_entity_poly.type
_entity_poly.pdbx_seq_one_letter_code
_entity_poly.pdbx_strand_id
1 'polypeptide(L)'
;MQDIITIAPDRQTAKGRFRGMLFGGWHDDFLEAKPDFMPQQFMEAGIYENDYVRENGVWKIQRLDYKMQWQGDYEEGWAHTTSHLQPAEKLYPEDPVGPDRLLPPEEYRKTWPYRHDVPMHFAHPKFGAILAGQEKTK
;
A
#
# COMPACT_ATOMS: atom_id res chain seq x y z
N MET A 1 1.88 -4.42 15.11
CA MET A 1 1.23 -5.23 14.02
C MET A 1 2.19 -6.33 13.65
N GLN A 2 1.68 -7.51 13.28
CA GLN A 2 2.54 -8.65 12.98
C GLN A 2 3.00 -8.61 11.53
N ASP A 3 4.28 -8.65 11.32
CA ASP A 3 4.94 -8.74 10.02
C ASP A 3 5.32 -10.19 9.69
N ILE A 4 5.45 -10.47 8.39
CA ILE A 4 5.93 -11.77 7.89
C ILE A 4 7.04 -11.48 6.90
N ILE A 5 8.25 -11.96 7.22
CA ILE A 5 9.44 -11.77 6.41
C ILE A 5 9.95 -13.15 5.96
N THR A 6 10.17 -13.29 4.66
CA THR A 6 10.78 -14.47 4.05
C THR A 6 12.10 -14.07 3.42
N ILE A 7 13.21 -14.64 3.92
CA ILE A 7 14.56 -14.42 3.39
C ILE A 7 14.89 -15.59 2.46
N ALA A 8 15.41 -15.28 1.26
CA ALA A 8 15.88 -16.30 0.33
C ALA A 8 17.06 -17.11 0.90
N PRO A 9 17.27 -18.37 0.46
CA PRO A 9 18.34 -19.23 0.99
C PRO A 9 19.75 -18.64 0.86
N ASP A 10 19.99 -17.86 -0.21
CA ASP A 10 21.27 -17.16 -0.43
C ASP A 10 21.47 -15.92 0.45
N ARG A 11 20.42 -15.50 1.18
CA ARG A 11 20.41 -14.31 2.03
C ARG A 11 20.73 -13.00 1.29
N GLN A 12 20.47 -12.94 -0.01
CA GLN A 12 20.68 -11.72 -0.80
C GLN A 12 19.36 -11.00 -1.12
N THR A 13 18.23 -11.69 -1.05
CA THR A 13 16.90 -11.12 -1.25
C THR A 13 15.95 -11.51 -0.13
N ALA A 14 14.93 -10.68 0.08
CA ALA A 14 13.85 -10.97 1.01
C ALA A 14 12.53 -10.36 0.52
N LYS A 15 11.43 -10.91 1.02
CA LYS A 15 10.08 -10.36 0.87
C LYS A 15 9.48 -10.11 2.24
N GLY A 16 8.72 -9.02 2.36
CA GLY A 16 8.08 -8.66 3.61
C GLY A 16 6.66 -8.19 3.44
N ARG A 17 5.75 -8.78 4.21
CA ARG A 17 4.36 -8.37 4.31
C ARG A 17 4.14 -7.64 5.63
N PHE A 18 3.59 -6.43 5.55
CA PHE A 18 3.31 -5.60 6.72
C PHE A 18 1.89 -5.04 6.63
N ARG A 19 1.27 -4.84 7.77
CA ARG A 19 0.06 -4.03 7.86
C ARG A 19 0.44 -2.63 8.27
N GLY A 20 0.04 -1.64 7.48
CA GLY A 20 0.17 -0.23 7.78
C GLY A 20 -1.15 0.33 8.32
N MET A 21 -1.05 1.19 9.31
CA MET A 21 -2.13 2.08 9.73
C MET A 21 -1.53 3.47 9.81
N LEU A 22 -2.08 4.37 9.02
CA LEU A 22 -1.58 5.73 8.85
C LEU A 22 -2.62 6.71 9.34
N PHE A 23 -2.13 7.77 9.95
CA PHE A 23 -2.91 8.92 10.34
C PHE A 23 -2.26 10.12 9.68
N GLY A 24 -3.03 10.86 8.91
CA GLY A 24 -2.55 12.04 8.21
C GLY A 24 -3.42 13.24 8.51
N GLY A 25 -2.86 14.42 8.30
CA GLY A 25 -3.60 15.65 8.47
C GLY A 25 -2.73 16.89 8.42
N TRP A 26 -3.38 18.03 8.43
CA TRP A 26 -2.78 19.34 8.45
C TRP A 26 -3.22 20.09 9.71
N HIS A 27 -2.24 20.58 10.49
CA HIS A 27 -2.52 21.45 11.62
C HIS A 27 -3.14 22.77 11.12
N ASP A 28 -3.97 23.40 11.95
CA ASP A 28 -4.66 24.65 11.61
C ASP A 28 -3.70 25.75 11.13
N ASP A 29 -2.50 25.79 11.69
CA ASP A 29 -1.48 26.79 11.31
C ASP A 29 -0.87 26.52 9.89
N PHE A 30 -1.19 25.39 9.25
CA PHE A 30 -0.61 24.97 7.97
C PHE A 30 -1.66 24.51 6.96
N LEU A 31 -2.89 24.97 7.08
CA LEU A 31 -3.99 24.58 6.19
C LEU A 31 -3.78 25.00 4.74
N GLU A 32 -2.99 26.04 4.48
CA GLU A 32 -2.64 26.47 3.14
C GLU A 32 -1.83 25.42 2.35
N ALA A 33 -1.16 24.49 3.04
CA ALA A 33 -0.44 23.39 2.42
C ALA A 33 -1.34 22.20 2.11
N LYS A 34 -2.60 22.20 2.55
CA LYS A 34 -3.54 21.12 2.32
C LYS A 34 -4.09 21.14 0.89
N PRO A 35 -3.99 20.04 0.12
CA PRO A 35 -4.70 19.95 -1.15
C PRO A 35 -6.22 20.03 -0.97
N ASP A 36 -6.93 20.69 -1.88
CA ASP A 36 -8.38 20.91 -1.79
C ASP A 36 -9.19 19.61 -1.74
N PHE A 37 -8.70 18.56 -2.42
CA PHE A 37 -9.36 17.26 -2.47
C PHE A 37 -9.13 16.39 -1.21
N MET A 38 -8.26 16.81 -0.29
CA MET A 38 -7.97 16.07 0.93
C MET A 38 -8.76 16.62 2.12
N PRO A 39 -9.30 15.74 2.99
CA PRO A 39 -9.84 16.19 4.28
C PRO A 39 -8.72 16.76 5.17
N GLN A 40 -9.05 17.52 6.17
CA GLN A 40 -8.05 18.05 7.09
C GLN A 40 -7.37 16.94 7.88
N GLN A 41 -8.12 15.91 8.25
CA GLN A 41 -7.64 14.75 9.00
C GLN A 41 -8.18 13.47 8.36
N PHE A 42 -7.35 12.45 8.28
CA PHE A 42 -7.76 11.17 7.76
C PHE A 42 -7.01 10.00 8.41
N MET A 43 -7.62 8.84 8.32
CA MET A 43 -7.02 7.55 8.69
C MET A 43 -7.06 6.63 7.48
N GLU A 44 -6.05 5.80 7.35
CA GLU A 44 -6.07 4.73 6.36
C GLU A 44 -5.36 3.48 6.87
N ALA A 45 -5.70 2.34 6.33
CA ALA A 45 -4.97 1.11 6.55
C ALA A 45 -4.78 0.35 5.25
N GLY A 46 -3.65 -0.32 5.17
CA GLY A 46 -3.29 -1.10 3.99
C GLY A 46 -2.27 -2.17 4.28
N ILE A 47 -1.83 -2.79 3.21
CA ILE A 47 -0.86 -3.88 3.24
C ILE A 47 0.31 -3.49 2.36
N TYR A 48 1.51 -3.61 2.92
CA TYR A 48 2.77 -3.56 2.18
C TYR A 48 3.17 -4.98 1.78
N GLU A 49 3.52 -5.17 0.51
CA GLU A 49 4.23 -6.34 -0.03
C GLU A 49 5.52 -5.85 -0.66
N ASN A 50 6.58 -5.82 0.14
CA ASN A 50 7.84 -5.22 -0.24
C ASN A 50 8.86 -6.28 -0.66
N ASP A 51 9.69 -5.93 -1.62
CA ASP A 51 10.90 -6.68 -1.98
C ASP A 51 12.14 -5.95 -1.46
N TYR A 52 13.09 -6.73 -0.97
CA TYR A 52 14.34 -6.24 -0.41
C TYR A 52 15.52 -6.92 -1.09
N VAL A 53 16.61 -6.19 -1.24
CA VAL A 53 17.89 -6.68 -1.74
C VAL A 53 19.00 -6.35 -0.74
N ARG A 54 19.99 -7.23 -0.63
CA ARG A 54 21.15 -6.99 0.21
C ARG A 54 22.35 -6.59 -0.65
N GLU A 55 22.82 -5.38 -0.49
CA GLU A 55 23.96 -4.82 -1.20
C GLU A 55 25.04 -4.38 -0.21
N ASN A 56 26.26 -4.86 -0.37
CA ASN A 56 27.40 -4.55 0.51
C ASN A 56 27.08 -4.78 2.01
N GLY A 57 26.33 -5.85 2.31
CA GLY A 57 25.93 -6.19 3.68
C GLY A 57 24.72 -5.44 4.23
N VAL A 58 24.19 -4.45 3.52
CA VAL A 58 23.06 -3.61 3.94
C VAL A 58 21.79 -4.02 3.21
N TRP A 59 20.69 -4.20 3.93
CA TRP A 59 19.36 -4.42 3.34
C TRP A 59 18.77 -3.11 2.86
N LYS A 60 18.30 -3.11 1.61
CA LYS A 60 17.63 -1.97 0.96
C LYS A 60 16.26 -2.39 0.46
N ILE A 61 15.34 -1.45 0.41
CA ILE A 61 14.06 -1.66 -0.26
C ILE A 61 14.31 -1.60 -1.76
N GLN A 62 14.02 -2.68 -2.47
CA GLN A 62 14.07 -2.76 -3.92
C GLN A 62 12.73 -2.35 -4.53
N ARG A 63 11.63 -2.77 -3.91
CA ARG A 63 10.26 -2.41 -4.30
C ARG A 63 9.44 -2.14 -3.05
N LEU A 64 8.80 -1.00 -3.01
CA LEU A 64 7.78 -0.67 -2.03
C LEU A 64 6.42 -0.76 -2.73
N ASP A 65 5.58 -1.68 -2.30
CA ASP A 65 4.26 -1.89 -2.86
C ASP A 65 3.21 -1.80 -1.74
N TYR A 66 2.49 -0.69 -1.71
CA TYR A 66 1.44 -0.43 -0.74
C TYR A 66 0.07 -0.55 -1.39
N LYS A 67 -0.78 -1.38 -0.80
CA LYS A 67 -2.15 -1.60 -1.22
C LYS A 67 -3.09 -1.12 -0.13
N MET A 68 -3.64 0.07 -0.32
CA MET A 68 -4.63 0.62 0.59
C MET A 68 -5.88 -0.25 0.62
N GLN A 69 -6.37 -0.56 1.81
CA GLN A 69 -7.58 -1.38 2.01
C GLN A 69 -8.79 -0.51 2.30
N TRP A 70 -8.61 0.54 3.08
CA TRP A 70 -9.63 1.53 3.38
C TRP A 70 -8.99 2.86 3.74
N GLN A 71 -9.75 3.93 3.56
CA GLN A 71 -9.44 5.28 3.99
C GLN A 71 -10.72 5.91 4.52
N GLY A 72 -10.62 6.76 5.50
CA GLY A 72 -11.75 7.48 6.07
C GLY A 72 -11.34 8.84 6.63
N ASP A 73 -12.22 9.80 6.51
CA ASP A 73 -12.11 11.09 7.19
C ASP A 73 -12.26 10.88 8.69
N TYR A 74 -11.63 11.71 9.47
CA TYR A 74 -11.75 11.59 10.92
C TYR A 74 -13.16 11.94 11.41
N GLU A 75 -13.78 12.95 10.84
CA GLU A 75 -15.12 13.42 11.22
C GLU A 75 -16.24 12.53 10.67
N GLU A 76 -16.14 12.10 9.43
CA GLU A 76 -17.19 11.31 8.75
C GLU A 76 -17.00 9.80 8.93
N GLY A 77 -15.77 9.36 9.20
CA GLY A 77 -15.41 7.96 9.30
C GLY A 77 -15.42 7.23 7.95
N TRP A 78 -15.03 5.97 7.96
CA TRP A 78 -14.86 5.17 6.72
C TRP A 78 -16.16 4.71 6.08
N ALA A 79 -17.29 4.77 6.77
CA ALA A 79 -18.58 4.29 6.25
C ALA A 79 -19.14 5.19 5.15
N HIS A 80 -18.80 6.47 5.17
CA HIS A 80 -19.33 7.48 4.26
C HIS A 80 -18.27 8.10 3.34
N THR A 81 -16.98 7.86 3.64
CA THR A 81 -15.88 8.43 2.88
C THR A 81 -15.60 7.61 1.62
N THR A 82 -15.45 8.29 0.49
CA THR A 82 -14.82 7.73 -0.70
C THR A 82 -13.31 7.95 -0.64
N SER A 83 -12.54 7.05 -1.25
CA SER A 83 -11.08 7.19 -1.27
C SER A 83 -10.66 8.53 -1.90
N HIS A 84 -9.77 9.24 -1.22
CA HIS A 84 -9.15 10.48 -1.71
C HIS A 84 -7.94 10.24 -2.62
N LEU A 85 -7.63 8.97 -2.93
CA LEU A 85 -6.54 8.64 -3.84
C LEU A 85 -6.76 9.26 -5.21
N GLN A 86 -5.77 10.06 -5.62
CA GLN A 86 -5.66 10.56 -6.97
C GLN A 86 -4.58 9.77 -7.71
N PRO A 87 -4.88 9.28 -8.93
CA PRO A 87 -3.87 8.66 -9.77
C PRO A 87 -2.71 9.64 -10.02
N ALA A 88 -1.48 9.19 -9.85
CA ALA A 88 -0.33 9.98 -10.28
C ALA A 88 -0.35 10.07 -11.82
N GLU A 89 -0.11 11.26 -12.34
CA GLU A 89 -0.08 11.53 -13.78
C GLU A 89 1.34 11.54 -14.34
N LYS A 90 2.32 11.74 -13.46
CA LYS A 90 3.73 11.87 -13.82
C LYS A 90 4.59 10.91 -13.02
N LEU A 91 5.71 10.53 -13.61
CA LEU A 91 6.72 9.68 -13.01
C LEU A 91 7.89 10.49 -12.45
N TYR A 92 8.64 9.92 -11.52
CA TYR A 92 9.99 10.40 -11.23
C TYR A 92 10.88 10.24 -12.48
N PRO A 93 11.76 11.16 -12.84
CA PRO A 93 12.10 12.41 -12.12
C PRO A 93 11.28 13.64 -12.55
N GLU A 94 10.32 13.49 -13.46
CA GLU A 94 9.49 14.63 -13.92
C GLU A 94 8.67 15.22 -12.76
N ASP A 95 8.16 14.34 -11.89
CA ASP A 95 7.63 14.70 -10.59
C ASP A 95 8.58 14.17 -9.49
N PRO A 96 9.29 15.06 -8.74
CA PRO A 96 10.25 14.64 -7.71
C PRO A 96 9.66 13.80 -6.56
N VAL A 97 8.34 13.85 -6.36
CA VAL A 97 7.60 13.03 -5.40
C VAL A 97 6.75 11.95 -6.07
N GLY A 98 6.83 11.87 -7.39
CA GLY A 98 6.08 10.93 -8.21
C GLY A 98 6.59 9.49 -8.08
N PRO A 99 5.77 8.53 -8.47
CA PRO A 99 6.13 7.11 -8.46
C PRO A 99 7.09 6.76 -9.60
N ASP A 100 7.80 5.64 -9.46
CA ASP A 100 8.60 5.06 -10.54
C ASP A 100 7.76 4.39 -11.64
N ARG A 101 6.50 4.11 -11.34
CA ARG A 101 5.56 3.47 -12.27
C ARG A 101 4.13 3.94 -12.02
N LEU A 102 3.44 4.34 -13.08
CA LEU A 102 2.01 4.60 -13.02
C LEU A 102 1.24 3.28 -12.90
N LEU A 103 0.24 3.27 -12.03
CA LEU A 103 -0.70 2.17 -11.92
C LEU A 103 -1.90 2.43 -12.84
N PRO A 104 -2.50 1.37 -13.41
CA PRO A 104 -3.72 1.53 -14.18
C PRO A 104 -4.88 2.01 -13.27
N PRO A 105 -5.82 2.81 -13.80
CA PRO A 105 -6.89 3.43 -13.00
C PRO A 105 -7.73 2.44 -12.18
N GLU A 106 -7.89 1.22 -12.66
CA GLU A 106 -8.62 0.16 -11.96
C GLU A 106 -7.94 -0.31 -10.66
N GLU A 107 -6.63 -0.12 -10.52
CA GLU A 107 -5.92 -0.45 -9.28
C GLU A 107 -6.27 0.52 -8.15
N TYR A 108 -6.53 1.78 -8.45
CA TYR A 108 -6.94 2.79 -7.47
C TYR A 108 -8.34 2.58 -6.90
N ARG A 109 -9.19 1.79 -7.56
CA ARG A 109 -10.58 1.55 -7.17
C ARG A 109 -10.76 0.35 -6.24
N LYS A 110 -9.69 -0.31 -5.86
CA LYS A 110 -9.72 -1.54 -5.05
C LYS A 110 -9.63 -1.27 -3.54
N THR A 111 -10.31 -0.22 -3.07
CA THR A 111 -10.40 0.12 -1.64
C THR A 111 -11.82 -0.05 -1.15
N TRP A 112 -12.04 -0.03 0.16
CA TRP A 112 -13.39 0.00 0.73
C TRP A 112 -14.28 1.04 0.02
N PRO A 113 -15.52 0.72 -0.32
CA PRO A 113 -16.29 -0.50 0.01
C PRO A 113 -15.98 -1.74 -0.85
N TYR A 114 -15.06 -1.64 -1.77
CA TYR A 114 -14.63 -2.78 -2.57
C TYR A 114 -13.53 -3.56 -1.83
N ARG A 115 -13.36 -4.83 -2.19
CA ARG A 115 -12.33 -5.68 -1.61
C ARG A 115 -11.12 -5.76 -2.53
N HIS A 116 -9.94 -5.57 -1.95
CA HIS A 116 -8.67 -5.85 -2.59
C HIS A 116 -7.99 -7.03 -1.91
N ASP A 117 -7.99 -8.17 -2.58
CA ASP A 117 -7.22 -9.33 -2.13
C ASP A 117 -5.76 -9.16 -2.56
N VAL A 118 -4.90 -8.79 -1.59
CA VAL A 118 -3.46 -8.65 -1.83
C VAL A 118 -2.82 -10.03 -1.77
N PRO A 119 -2.23 -10.54 -2.88
CA PRO A 119 -1.58 -11.84 -2.89
C PRO A 119 -0.49 -11.94 -1.81
N MET A 120 -0.39 -13.10 -1.16
CA MET A 120 0.66 -13.38 -0.19
C MET A 120 1.89 -13.93 -0.92
N HIS A 121 3.09 -13.48 -0.51
CA HIS A 121 4.35 -14.03 -1.02
C HIS A 121 4.73 -15.37 -0.38
N PHE A 122 3.90 -15.89 0.53
CA PHE A 122 4.11 -17.14 1.26
C PHE A 122 2.83 -17.98 1.24
N ALA A 123 2.97 -19.30 1.49
CA ALA A 123 1.83 -20.18 1.60
C ALA A 123 1.03 -19.90 2.87
N HIS A 124 -0.29 -19.91 2.77
CA HIS A 124 -1.15 -19.71 3.93
C HIS A 124 -0.95 -20.85 4.96
N PRO A 125 -0.68 -20.54 6.25
CA PRO A 125 -0.31 -21.56 7.24
C PRO A 125 -1.34 -22.71 7.41
N LYS A 126 -2.62 -22.40 7.24
CA LYS A 126 -3.72 -23.36 7.40
C LYS A 126 -4.15 -24.02 6.08
N PHE A 127 -4.09 -23.29 4.97
CA PHE A 127 -4.63 -23.73 3.68
C PHE A 127 -3.56 -24.01 2.63
N GLY A 128 -2.28 -23.86 2.97
CA GLY A 128 -1.17 -24.13 2.07
C GLY A 128 -1.24 -23.34 0.77
N ALA A 129 -0.84 -23.97 -0.34
CA ALA A 129 -0.84 -23.36 -1.67
C ALA A 129 -2.24 -23.13 -2.28
N ILE A 130 -3.32 -23.54 -1.61
CA ILE A 130 -4.68 -23.46 -2.15
C ILE A 130 -5.10 -22.01 -2.44
N LEU A 131 -4.60 -21.04 -1.67
CA LEU A 131 -4.90 -19.63 -1.91
C LEU A 131 -3.98 -18.94 -2.92
N ALA A 132 -2.83 -19.51 -3.22
CA ALA A 132 -1.90 -18.99 -4.23
C ALA A 132 -2.29 -19.36 -5.67
N GLY A 133 -3.26 -20.25 -5.87
CA GLY A 133 -3.62 -20.84 -7.16
C GLY A 133 -5.07 -20.63 -7.60
N GLN A 134 -5.86 -19.82 -6.92
CA GLN A 134 -7.18 -19.45 -7.44
C GLN A 134 -7.07 -18.23 -8.38
N GLU A 135 -6.45 -18.43 -9.52
CA GLU A 135 -6.87 -17.73 -10.72
C GLU A 135 -8.33 -18.11 -10.97
N LYS A 136 -9.18 -17.10 -10.97
CA LYS A 136 -10.60 -17.24 -11.25
C LYS A 136 -10.78 -17.82 -12.64
N THR A 137 -11.19 -19.06 -12.74
CA THR A 137 -11.99 -19.51 -13.85
C THR A 137 -13.41 -19.01 -13.66
N LYS A 138 -13.79 -18.03 -14.51
CA LYS A 138 -15.08 -17.37 -14.74
C LYS A 138 -15.51 -16.30 -13.76
#